data_6250db4ba92f0a57fefcc78ed17f8069
#
_entry.id   6250db4ba92f0a57fefcc78ed17f8069
#
_cell.length_a   1.000
_cell.length_b   1.000
_cell.length_c   1.000
_cell.angle_alpha   90.00
_cell.angle_beta   90.00
_cell.angle_gamma   90.00
#
_symmetry.space_group_name_H-M   'P 1'
#
loop_
_entity.id
_entity.type
_entity.pdbx_description
1 polymer ?
#
loop_
_entity_poly.entity_id
_entity_poly.type
_entity_poly.pdbx_seq_one_letter_code
_entity_poly.pdbx_strand_id
1 'polypeptide(L)'
;MLPDEVVEATAQAVRDFDGMGLSLMEIGHRTPQFKAVLAEAQSLMKELLHVPEGYSVLFLGGGARLQFDMIPMNLLRHKAAYLDSGHWARQAMDEA
;
A
#
# COMPACT_ATOMS: atom_id res chain seq x y z
N MET A 1 -1.36 1.97 -16.90
CA MET A 1 -1.54 0.56 -17.33
C MET A 1 -0.36 -0.19 -16.72
N LEU A 2 -0.56 -1.39 -16.20
CA LEU A 2 0.56 -2.21 -15.71
C LEU A 2 1.37 -2.74 -16.91
N PRO A 3 2.70 -2.90 -16.77
CA PRO A 3 3.50 -3.62 -17.76
C PRO A 3 3.01 -5.05 -17.98
N ASP A 4 3.14 -5.56 -19.19
CA ASP A 4 2.63 -6.90 -19.55
C ASP A 4 3.29 -7.99 -18.72
N GLU A 5 4.57 -7.85 -18.40
CA GLU A 5 5.32 -8.80 -17.56
C GLU A 5 4.73 -8.89 -16.14
N VAL A 6 4.25 -7.76 -15.60
CA VAL A 6 3.62 -7.72 -14.27
C VAL A 6 2.25 -8.41 -14.31
N VAL A 7 1.50 -8.20 -15.39
CA VAL A 7 0.20 -8.85 -15.57
C VAL A 7 0.37 -10.38 -15.66
N GLU A 8 1.33 -10.84 -16.44
CA GLU A 8 1.59 -12.27 -16.62
C GLU A 8 2.11 -12.94 -15.35
N ALA A 9 3.08 -12.29 -14.66
CA ALA A 9 3.58 -12.77 -13.38
C ALA A 9 2.48 -12.85 -12.32
N THR A 10 1.57 -11.87 -12.28
CA THR A 10 0.42 -11.88 -11.38
C THR A 10 -0.54 -13.02 -11.72
N ALA A 11 -0.85 -13.21 -13.00
CA ALA A 11 -1.72 -14.30 -13.45
C ALA A 11 -1.13 -15.68 -13.09
N GLN A 12 0.17 -15.84 -13.23
CA GLN A 12 0.85 -17.07 -12.82
C GLN A 12 0.81 -17.28 -11.30
N ALA A 13 1.07 -16.25 -10.52
CA ALA A 13 1.01 -16.33 -9.06
C ALA A 13 -0.39 -16.66 -8.53
N VAL A 14 -1.44 -16.24 -9.25
CA VAL A 14 -2.84 -16.63 -8.93
C VAL A 14 -3.11 -18.10 -9.25
N ARG A 15 -2.51 -18.66 -10.29
CA ARG A 15 -2.66 -20.07 -10.66
C ARG A 15 -1.84 -21.00 -9.77
N ASP A 16 -0.59 -20.65 -9.57
CA ASP A 16 0.36 -21.43 -8.79
C ASP A 16 1.52 -20.53 -8.37
N PHE A 17 1.60 -20.23 -7.09
CA PHE A 17 2.65 -19.38 -6.55
C PHE A 17 3.90 -20.22 -6.23
N ASP A 18 5.00 -19.92 -6.89
CA ASP A 18 6.32 -20.57 -6.72
C ASP A 18 6.31 -22.11 -6.83
N GLY A 19 5.40 -22.68 -7.63
CA GLY A 19 5.32 -24.13 -7.77
C GLY A 19 4.77 -24.86 -6.53
N MET A 20 4.09 -24.15 -5.65
CA MET A 20 3.54 -24.71 -4.40
C MET A 20 2.26 -25.49 -4.60
N GLY A 21 1.65 -25.45 -5.79
CA GLY A 21 0.32 -26.01 -6.03
C GLY A 21 -0.81 -25.22 -5.38
N LEU A 22 -0.55 -23.98 -4.91
CA LEU A 22 -1.49 -23.07 -4.29
C LEU A 22 -1.42 -21.70 -4.94
N SER A 23 -2.57 -21.03 -5.02
CA SER A 23 -2.65 -19.62 -5.40
C SER A 23 -2.02 -18.73 -4.32
N LEU A 24 -1.39 -17.63 -4.74
CA LEU A 24 -0.98 -16.57 -3.82
C LEU A 24 -2.16 -16.08 -2.93
N MET A 25 -3.39 -16.13 -3.44
CA MET A 25 -4.60 -15.74 -2.70
C MET A 25 -4.99 -16.72 -1.59
N GLU A 26 -4.51 -17.97 -1.65
CA GLU A 26 -4.77 -19.01 -0.65
C GLU A 26 -3.70 -19.06 0.45
N ILE A 27 -2.57 -18.39 0.22
CA ILE A 27 -1.45 -18.38 1.17
C ILE A 27 -1.78 -17.47 2.35
N GLY A 28 -1.70 -18.04 3.55
CA GLY A 28 -1.97 -17.29 4.78
C GLY A 28 -0.93 -16.19 5.04
N HIS A 29 -1.36 -15.02 5.47
CA HIS A 29 -0.50 -13.84 5.72
C HIS A 29 0.59 -14.06 6.80
N ARG A 30 0.53 -15.15 7.56
CA ARG A 30 1.53 -15.51 8.58
C ARG A 30 2.59 -16.50 8.07
N THR A 31 2.41 -17.03 6.86
CA THR A 31 3.36 -17.97 6.27
C THR A 31 4.69 -17.30 5.94
N PRO A 32 5.80 -18.05 5.94
CA PRO A 32 7.10 -17.51 5.53
C PRO A 32 7.09 -16.94 4.11
N GLN A 33 6.37 -17.58 3.19
CA GLN A 33 6.25 -17.17 1.78
C GLN A 33 5.58 -15.81 1.65
N PHE A 34 4.44 -15.60 2.31
CA PHE A 34 3.77 -14.30 2.30
C PHE A 34 4.65 -13.21 2.94
N LYS A 35 5.29 -13.54 4.06
CA LYS A 35 6.21 -12.60 4.73
C LYS A 35 7.39 -12.22 3.85
N ALA A 36 7.92 -13.15 3.05
CA ALA A 36 8.99 -12.86 2.12
C ALA A 36 8.54 -11.87 1.04
N VAL A 37 7.38 -12.10 0.41
CA VAL A 37 6.80 -11.17 -0.58
C VAL A 37 6.59 -9.78 0.02
N LEU A 38 6.04 -9.70 1.23
CA LEU A 38 5.80 -8.41 1.90
C LEU A 38 7.11 -7.69 2.21
N ALA A 39 8.11 -8.40 2.73
CA ALA A 39 9.41 -7.84 3.06
C ALA A 39 10.14 -7.33 1.81
N GLU A 40 10.10 -8.09 0.71
CA GLU A 40 10.67 -7.68 -0.58
C GLU A 40 9.97 -6.42 -1.11
N ALA A 41 8.64 -6.39 -1.13
CA ALA A 41 7.88 -5.23 -1.55
C ALA A 41 8.22 -3.97 -0.73
N GLN A 42 8.35 -4.10 0.59
CA GLN A 42 8.77 -3.00 1.46
C GLN A 42 10.20 -2.54 1.17
N SER A 43 11.11 -3.47 0.93
CA SER A 43 12.51 -3.18 0.59
C SER A 43 12.62 -2.43 -0.73
N LEU A 44 11.93 -2.91 -1.77
CA LEU A 44 11.90 -2.27 -3.08
C LEU A 44 11.29 -0.86 -3.03
N MET A 45 10.22 -0.66 -2.27
CA MET A 45 9.64 0.68 -2.08
C MET A 45 10.61 1.64 -1.38
N LYS A 46 11.35 1.16 -0.37
CA LYS A 46 12.37 1.98 0.31
C LYS A 46 13.50 2.37 -0.64
N GLU A 47 13.97 1.43 -1.43
CA GLU A 47 15.04 1.66 -2.40
C GLU A 47 14.61 2.65 -3.48
N LEU A 48 13.50 2.38 -4.16
CA LEU A 48 13.01 3.19 -5.29
C LEU A 48 12.62 4.63 -4.90
N LEU A 49 12.09 4.80 -3.69
CA LEU A 49 11.67 6.12 -3.18
C LEU A 49 12.75 6.79 -2.31
N HIS A 50 13.92 6.19 -2.17
CA HIS A 50 15.01 6.68 -1.32
C HIS A 50 14.52 7.01 0.10
N VAL A 51 13.71 6.12 0.69
CA VAL A 51 13.12 6.34 2.01
C VAL A 51 14.21 6.39 3.07
N PRO A 52 14.32 7.48 3.85
CA PRO A 52 15.38 7.63 4.85
C PRO A 52 15.30 6.59 5.97
N GLU A 53 16.41 6.38 6.66
CA GLU A 53 16.42 5.60 7.89
C GLU A 53 15.46 6.18 8.93
N GLY A 54 14.83 5.32 9.72
CA GLY A 54 13.82 5.71 10.71
C GLY A 54 12.38 5.80 10.17
N TYR A 55 12.18 5.69 8.84
CA TYR A 55 10.85 5.62 8.23
C TYR A 55 10.45 4.17 7.92
N SER A 56 9.14 3.92 8.01
CA SER A 56 8.55 2.63 7.68
C SER A 56 7.61 2.74 6.48
N VAL A 57 7.64 1.73 5.61
CA VAL A 57 6.66 1.57 4.53
C VAL A 57 5.53 0.68 5.04
N LEU A 58 4.31 1.17 4.94
CA LEU A 58 3.10 0.45 5.35
C LEU A 58 2.18 0.26 4.15
N PHE A 59 1.70 -0.96 3.94
CA PHE A 59 0.63 -1.26 2.98
C PHE A 59 -0.70 -1.30 3.73
N LEU A 60 -1.53 -0.28 3.52
CA LEU A 60 -2.80 -0.11 4.21
C LEU A 60 -3.97 -0.29 3.24
N GLY A 61 -5.03 -0.92 3.71
CA GLY A 61 -6.29 -0.98 2.96
C GLY A 61 -6.98 0.38 2.88
N GLY A 62 -8.06 0.47 2.07
CA GLY A 62 -8.93 1.66 1.99
C GLY A 62 -8.52 2.71 0.97
N GLY A 63 -7.44 2.50 0.23
CA GLY A 63 -6.97 3.42 -0.80
C GLY A 63 -6.58 4.80 -0.28
N ALA A 64 -6.36 5.74 -1.20
CA ALA A 64 -5.94 7.11 -0.86
C ALA A 64 -6.99 7.87 -0.04
N ARG A 65 -8.28 7.59 -0.22
CA ARG A 65 -9.35 8.27 0.51
C ARG A 65 -9.27 8.03 2.01
N LEU A 66 -8.97 6.80 2.44
CA LEU A 66 -8.83 6.51 3.87
C LEU A 66 -7.67 7.29 4.52
N GLN A 67 -6.68 7.74 3.75
CA GLN A 67 -5.62 8.59 4.27
C GLN A 67 -6.13 9.98 4.69
N PHE A 68 -7.21 10.47 4.07
CA PHE A 68 -7.83 11.73 4.47
C PHE A 68 -8.39 11.68 5.91
N ASP A 69 -8.89 10.51 6.33
CA ASP A 69 -9.31 10.25 7.70
C ASP A 69 -8.11 9.98 8.62
N MET A 70 -7.20 9.11 8.20
CA MET A 70 -6.08 8.66 9.04
C MET A 70 -5.14 9.79 9.42
N ILE A 71 -4.88 10.74 8.52
CA ILE A 71 -3.98 11.86 8.79
C ILE A 71 -4.52 12.75 9.92
N PRO A 72 -5.74 13.29 9.84
CA PRO A 72 -6.28 14.09 10.94
C PRO A 72 -6.49 13.28 12.22
N MET A 73 -6.95 12.03 12.15
CA MET A 73 -7.10 11.18 13.34
C MET A 73 -5.81 11.01 14.13
N ASN A 74 -4.67 11.02 13.48
CA ASN A 74 -3.37 10.80 14.12
C ASN A 74 -2.62 12.10 14.44
N LEU A 75 -2.78 13.14 13.63
CA LEU A 75 -1.95 14.34 13.67
C LEU A 75 -2.70 15.61 14.04
N LEU A 76 -4.01 15.70 13.80
CA LEU A 76 -4.80 16.90 14.12
C LEU A 76 -5.01 17.00 15.62
N ARG A 77 -4.57 18.12 16.20
CA ARG A 77 -4.76 18.40 17.64
C ARG A 77 -5.85 19.44 17.90
N HIS A 78 -5.84 20.52 17.14
CA HIS A 78 -6.77 21.65 17.34
C HIS A 78 -7.32 22.19 16.04
N LYS A 79 -6.46 22.48 15.06
CA LYS A 79 -6.82 23.11 13.79
C LYS A 79 -5.94 22.58 12.68
N ALA A 80 -6.51 22.47 11.47
CA ALA A 80 -5.79 22.26 10.24
C ALA A 80 -6.14 23.35 9.23
N ALA A 81 -5.23 23.61 8.30
CA ALA A 81 -5.46 24.48 7.15
C ALA A 81 -5.36 23.64 5.88
N TYR A 82 -6.29 23.86 4.97
CA TYR A 82 -6.32 23.18 3.69
C TYR A 82 -6.32 24.20 2.55
N LEU A 83 -5.62 23.89 1.49
CA LEU A 83 -5.71 24.64 0.25
C LEU A 83 -6.84 24.01 -0.60
N ASP A 84 -7.94 24.74 -0.79
CA ASP A 84 -9.04 24.28 -1.66
C ASP A 84 -8.62 24.41 -3.13
N SER A 85 -7.95 23.37 -3.63
CA SER A 85 -7.48 23.28 -5.01
C SER A 85 -8.41 22.46 -5.91
N GLY A 86 -9.53 21.94 -5.38
CA GLY A 86 -10.51 21.16 -6.12
C GLY A 86 -11.15 20.02 -5.36
N HIS A 87 -11.73 19.09 -6.10
CA HIS A 87 -12.55 18.00 -5.55
C HIS A 87 -11.86 17.22 -4.41
N TRP A 88 -10.64 16.79 -4.62
CA TRP A 88 -9.92 15.97 -3.63
C TRP A 88 -9.49 16.76 -2.38
N ALA A 89 -9.17 18.04 -2.55
CA ALA A 89 -8.90 18.91 -1.41
C ALA A 89 -10.14 19.08 -0.52
N ARG A 90 -11.31 19.24 -1.14
CA ARG A 90 -12.60 19.32 -0.40
C ARG A 90 -12.91 18.02 0.33
N GLN A 91 -12.72 16.87 -0.32
CA GLN A 91 -12.90 15.58 0.37
C GLN A 91 -11.97 15.45 1.60
N ALA A 92 -10.72 15.89 1.50
CA ALA A 92 -9.80 15.87 2.63
C ALA A 92 -10.21 16.85 3.77
N MET A 93 -10.84 17.98 3.43
CA MET A 93 -11.42 18.90 4.43
C MET A 93 -12.64 18.30 5.13
N ASP A 94 -13.50 17.63 4.37
CA ASP A 94 -14.74 17.05 4.89
C ASP A 94 -14.49 15.91 5.88
N GLU A 95 -13.35 15.20 5.74
CA GLU A 95 -12.97 14.10 6.64
C GLU A 95 -12.16 14.56 7.87
N ALA A 96 -11.77 15.82 7.96
CA ALA A 96 -10.97 16.36 9.06
C ALA A 96 -11.83 17.01 10.16
#